data_0540af651e68991379a5523b06d52657
#
_entry.id   0540af651e68991379a5523b06d52657
#
_cell.length_a   1.000
_cell.length_b   1.000
_cell.length_c   1.000
_cell.angle_alpha   90.00
_cell.angle_beta   90.00
_cell.angle_gamma   90.00
#
_symmetry.space_group_name_H-M   'P 1'
#
loop_
_entity.id
_entity.type
_entity.pdbx_description
1 polymer ?
#
loop_
_entity_poly.entity_id
_entity_poly.type
_entity_poly.pdbx_seq_one_letter_code
_entity_poly.pdbx_strand_id
1 'polypeptide(L)'
;MNFIKKNWIGILVCFIIAVPSWLIGKRFPVVGGPIIAILADMLIALVWTDKGKAEAGIKWTSKIVLQTAVVLLGFGMNLGVILQTGKQSLPIIICTIGTSLLIAWILRKVMKVPANTSILVGVGSSICGGSAIAATAPVIDADDDEVAQAISVIFFFNVLAAIFFPIIGKVIGFDTASGDAFGIFAGTAINDTSSVTAAASTWDSMWNLGSETLNKAVTVKLTRTLAIIPITLVLAAVRARQAAKTEQKTNGFSLKKAFPMFILYFVIASIITTICISLGVNADVFAPLKELSKFFIIMAMAAIGLNSNVIKLIKTGGKPILLGACCWIGITLVSLLMQRFASATP
;
A
#
# COMPACT_ATOMS: atom_id res chain seq x y z
N MET A 1 0.02 -5.39 -30.78
CA MET A 1 0.21 -6.86 -30.84
C MET A 1 1.32 -7.38 -29.90
N ASN A 2 2.34 -6.60 -29.59
CA ASN A 2 3.44 -7.04 -28.71
C ASN A 2 3.11 -7.10 -27.20
N PHE A 3 2.15 -6.30 -26.72
CA PHE A 3 1.80 -6.25 -25.28
C PHE A 3 1.16 -7.56 -24.80
N ILE A 4 0.14 -8.05 -25.49
CA ILE A 4 -0.56 -9.30 -25.14
C ILE A 4 0.43 -10.47 -25.20
N LYS A 5 1.24 -10.57 -26.26
CA LYS A 5 2.24 -11.66 -26.41
C LYS A 5 3.26 -11.69 -25.27
N LYS A 6 3.57 -10.54 -24.67
CA LYS A 6 4.57 -10.42 -23.59
C LYS A 6 4.00 -10.75 -22.21
N ASN A 7 2.73 -10.40 -21.93
CA ASN A 7 2.19 -10.40 -20.58
C ASN A 7 1.18 -11.52 -20.32
N TRP A 8 0.57 -12.11 -21.34
CA TRP A 8 -0.59 -13.02 -21.20
C TRP A 8 -0.31 -14.23 -20.31
N ILE A 9 0.90 -14.81 -20.38
CA ILE A 9 1.27 -16.00 -19.59
C ILE A 9 1.22 -15.65 -18.09
N GLY A 10 1.86 -14.56 -17.67
CA GLY A 10 1.87 -14.14 -16.27
C GLY A 10 0.48 -13.71 -15.77
N ILE A 11 -0.32 -13.05 -16.60
CA ILE A 11 -1.71 -12.70 -16.29
C ILE A 11 -2.53 -13.96 -16.07
N LEU A 12 -2.40 -14.95 -16.97
CA LEU A 12 -3.12 -16.22 -16.89
C LEU A 12 -2.72 -17.00 -15.62
N VAL A 13 -1.46 -17.07 -15.29
CA VAL A 13 -0.98 -17.70 -14.03
C VAL A 13 -1.62 -17.04 -12.81
N CYS A 14 -1.57 -15.72 -12.71
CA CYS A 14 -2.20 -15.00 -11.60
C CYS A 14 -3.73 -15.23 -11.55
N PHE A 15 -4.39 -15.31 -12.69
CA PHE A 15 -5.82 -15.63 -12.77
C PHE A 15 -6.13 -17.05 -12.28
N ILE A 16 -5.36 -18.06 -12.72
CA ILE A 16 -5.53 -19.46 -12.31
C ILE A 16 -5.39 -19.62 -10.79
N ILE A 17 -4.50 -18.86 -10.15
CA ILE A 17 -4.31 -18.92 -8.70
C ILE A 17 -5.37 -18.06 -7.97
N ALA A 18 -5.77 -16.95 -8.56
CA ALA A 18 -6.79 -16.08 -7.98
C ALA A 18 -8.16 -16.74 -7.86
N VAL A 19 -8.58 -17.56 -8.84
CA VAL A 19 -9.89 -18.21 -8.84
C VAL A 19 -10.06 -19.16 -7.65
N PRO A 20 -9.17 -20.15 -7.41
CA PRO A 20 -9.24 -20.99 -6.21
C PRO A 20 -9.16 -20.18 -4.91
N SER A 21 -8.27 -19.18 -4.85
CA SER A 21 -8.12 -18.33 -3.67
C SER A 21 -9.39 -17.56 -3.35
N TRP A 22 -10.10 -17.06 -4.37
CA TRP A 22 -11.38 -16.40 -4.23
C TRP A 22 -12.48 -17.36 -3.73
N LEU A 23 -12.56 -18.58 -4.29
CA LEU A 23 -13.53 -19.60 -3.88
C LEU A 23 -13.28 -20.07 -2.44
N ILE A 24 -12.03 -20.36 -2.09
CA ILE A 24 -11.62 -20.75 -0.74
C ILE A 24 -11.86 -19.60 0.24
N GLY A 25 -11.53 -18.35 -0.15
CA GLY A 25 -11.78 -17.16 0.67
C GLY A 25 -13.25 -16.94 0.99
N LYS A 26 -14.16 -17.24 0.05
CA LYS A 26 -15.61 -17.24 0.32
C LYS A 26 -16.04 -18.34 1.30
N ARG A 27 -15.36 -19.49 1.31
CA ARG A 27 -15.65 -20.60 2.22
C ARG A 27 -15.02 -20.39 3.62
N PHE A 28 -13.87 -19.72 3.68
CA PHE A 28 -13.13 -19.43 4.90
C PHE A 28 -12.92 -17.92 5.07
N PRO A 29 -13.97 -17.15 5.43
CA PRO A 29 -13.90 -15.67 5.51
C PRO A 29 -12.83 -15.18 6.50
N VAL A 30 -12.53 -15.96 7.55
CA VAL A 30 -11.54 -15.62 8.59
C VAL A 30 -10.14 -15.40 8.01
N VAL A 31 -9.78 -16.10 6.93
CA VAL A 31 -8.48 -15.93 6.28
C VAL A 31 -8.58 -14.94 5.12
N GLY A 32 -9.70 -14.96 4.39
CA GLY A 32 -9.95 -14.09 3.24
C GLY A 32 -9.16 -14.46 1.98
N GLY A 33 -9.75 -14.20 0.82
CA GLY A 33 -9.14 -14.52 -0.48
C GLY A 33 -7.78 -13.88 -0.72
N PRO A 34 -7.57 -12.60 -0.40
CA PRO A 34 -6.30 -11.92 -0.61
C PRO A 34 -5.13 -12.55 0.17
N ILE A 35 -5.35 -12.95 1.44
CA ILE A 35 -4.31 -13.60 2.24
C ILE A 35 -4.00 -15.00 1.71
N ILE A 36 -5.04 -15.76 1.33
CA ILE A 36 -4.85 -17.10 0.73
C ILE A 36 -4.00 -16.98 -0.53
N ALA A 37 -4.31 -16.03 -1.40
CA ALA A 37 -3.57 -15.82 -2.64
C ALA A 37 -2.10 -15.48 -2.37
N ILE A 38 -1.82 -14.51 -1.49
CA ILE A 38 -0.43 -14.07 -1.23
C ILE A 38 0.40 -15.19 -0.58
N LEU A 39 -0.17 -15.95 0.36
CA LEU A 39 0.54 -17.03 1.05
C LEU A 39 0.81 -18.21 0.12
N ALA A 40 -0.19 -18.66 -0.66
CA ALA A 40 -0.03 -19.72 -1.63
C ALA A 40 1.07 -19.40 -2.65
N ASP A 41 1.05 -18.16 -3.14
CA ASP A 41 1.99 -17.71 -4.15
C ASP A 41 3.40 -17.45 -3.61
N MET A 42 3.53 -17.05 -2.35
CA MET A 42 4.83 -17.02 -1.68
C MET A 42 5.45 -18.41 -1.57
N LEU A 43 4.65 -19.45 -1.26
CA LEU A 43 5.11 -20.83 -1.24
C LEU A 43 5.49 -21.32 -2.64
N ILE A 44 4.69 -21.00 -3.66
CA ILE A 44 5.02 -21.30 -5.06
C ILE A 44 6.32 -20.59 -5.47
N ALA A 45 6.54 -19.35 -5.07
CA ALA A 45 7.72 -18.58 -5.39
C ALA A 45 9.03 -19.17 -4.79
N LEU A 46 8.95 -19.93 -3.69
CA LEU A 46 10.10 -20.64 -3.13
C LEU A 46 10.62 -21.74 -4.07
N VAL A 47 9.71 -22.41 -4.78
CA VAL A 47 10.02 -23.50 -5.72
C VAL A 47 10.20 -22.96 -7.14
N TRP A 48 9.36 -22.05 -7.55
CA TRP A 48 9.40 -21.45 -8.90
C TRP A 48 10.18 -20.15 -8.90
N THR A 49 11.50 -20.25 -8.84
CA THR A 49 12.41 -19.08 -8.77
C THR A 49 12.60 -18.40 -10.12
N ASP A 50 12.72 -19.16 -11.22
CA ASP A 50 12.78 -18.61 -12.57
C ASP A 50 11.40 -18.64 -13.24
N LYS A 51 10.81 -17.47 -13.38
CA LYS A 51 9.48 -17.29 -13.96
C LYS A 51 9.49 -17.11 -15.49
N GLY A 52 10.66 -17.01 -16.09
CA GLY A 52 10.84 -16.93 -17.53
C GLY A 52 9.87 -15.97 -18.22
N LYS A 53 9.08 -16.50 -19.18
CA LYS A 53 8.09 -15.71 -19.95
C LYS A 53 6.92 -15.17 -19.12
N ALA A 54 6.66 -15.70 -17.92
CA ALA A 54 5.56 -15.24 -17.06
C ALA A 54 5.92 -13.98 -16.26
N GLU A 55 7.21 -13.69 -16.02
CA GLU A 55 7.68 -12.63 -15.14
C GLU A 55 7.10 -11.24 -15.52
N ALA A 56 7.12 -10.90 -16.80
CA ALA A 56 6.60 -9.61 -17.28
C ALA A 56 5.11 -9.43 -16.97
N GLY A 57 4.30 -10.49 -17.17
CA GLY A 57 2.87 -10.48 -16.88
C GLY A 57 2.57 -10.45 -15.39
N ILE A 58 3.34 -11.16 -14.56
CA ILE A 58 3.21 -11.13 -13.10
C ILE A 58 3.51 -9.72 -12.58
N LYS A 59 4.60 -9.08 -13.01
CA LYS A 59 4.93 -7.69 -12.65
C LYS A 59 3.87 -6.70 -13.12
N TRP A 60 3.32 -6.90 -14.30
CA TRP A 60 2.22 -6.07 -14.81
C TRP A 60 0.95 -6.24 -13.95
N THR A 61 0.59 -7.47 -13.62
CA THR A 61 -0.59 -7.79 -12.79
C THR A 61 -0.48 -7.16 -11.40
N SER A 62 0.65 -7.33 -10.73
CA SER A 62 0.86 -6.78 -9.38
C SER A 62 0.74 -5.26 -9.31
N LYS A 63 0.97 -4.55 -10.42
CA LYS A 63 0.91 -3.09 -10.49
C LYS A 63 -0.38 -2.58 -11.12
N ILE A 64 -0.65 -2.97 -12.35
CA ILE A 64 -1.73 -2.37 -13.14
C ILE A 64 -3.09 -2.94 -12.77
N VAL A 65 -3.20 -4.25 -12.54
CA VAL A 65 -4.47 -4.85 -12.09
C VAL A 65 -4.86 -4.31 -10.71
N LEU A 66 -3.90 -4.13 -9.79
CA LEU A 66 -4.16 -3.51 -8.51
C LEU A 66 -4.63 -2.06 -8.64
N GLN A 67 -3.95 -1.25 -9.47
CA GLN A 67 -4.36 0.14 -9.72
C GLN A 67 -5.78 0.20 -10.33
N THR A 68 -6.08 -0.70 -11.26
CA THR A 68 -7.42 -0.82 -11.85
C THR A 68 -8.45 -1.22 -10.80
N ALA A 69 -8.12 -2.16 -9.91
CA ALA A 69 -9.00 -2.53 -8.79
C ALA A 69 -9.34 -1.33 -7.91
N VAL A 70 -8.33 -0.52 -7.55
CA VAL A 70 -8.55 0.70 -6.75
C VAL A 70 -9.42 1.72 -7.49
N VAL A 71 -9.22 1.91 -8.79
CA VAL A 71 -10.08 2.79 -9.60
C VAL A 71 -11.53 2.29 -9.63
N LEU A 72 -11.73 0.99 -9.85
CA LEU A 72 -13.06 0.37 -9.83
C LEU A 72 -13.76 0.52 -8.47
N LEU A 73 -13.00 0.48 -7.38
CA LEU A 73 -13.53 0.73 -6.04
C LEU A 73 -14.13 2.13 -5.91
N GLY A 74 -13.56 3.13 -6.60
CA GLY A 74 -14.07 4.50 -6.65
C GLY A 74 -15.51 4.61 -7.16
N PHE A 75 -15.95 3.72 -8.06
CA PHE A 75 -17.35 3.65 -8.50
C PHE A 75 -18.33 3.17 -7.41
N GLY A 76 -17.84 2.73 -6.28
CA GLY A 76 -18.65 2.38 -5.11
C GLY A 76 -18.70 3.44 -4.03
N MET A 77 -18.09 4.60 -4.24
CA MET A 77 -17.88 5.60 -3.19
C MET A 77 -18.44 6.97 -3.57
N ASN A 78 -19.03 7.64 -2.58
CA ASN A 78 -19.47 9.03 -2.68
C ASN A 78 -18.29 9.97 -2.35
N LEU A 79 -18.13 11.03 -3.14
CA LEU A 79 -17.04 12.02 -2.95
C LEU A 79 -17.09 12.69 -1.57
N GLY A 80 -18.29 12.94 -1.03
CA GLY A 80 -18.46 13.49 0.32
C GLY A 80 -17.85 12.59 1.40
N VAL A 81 -18.07 11.27 1.29
CA VAL A 81 -17.47 10.26 2.19
C VAL A 81 -15.95 10.26 2.08
N ILE A 82 -15.41 10.39 0.86
CA ILE A 82 -13.95 10.46 0.64
C ILE A 82 -13.35 11.68 1.32
N LEU A 83 -13.96 12.85 1.14
CA LEU A 83 -13.49 14.10 1.75
C LEU A 83 -13.57 14.06 3.28
N GLN A 84 -14.70 13.56 3.83
CA GLN A 84 -14.87 13.41 5.27
C GLN A 84 -13.85 12.45 5.87
N THR A 85 -13.66 11.27 5.27
CA THR A 85 -12.67 10.28 5.71
C THR A 85 -11.24 10.84 5.63
N GLY A 86 -10.90 11.53 4.55
CA GLY A 86 -9.62 12.19 4.40
C GLY A 86 -9.37 13.20 5.51
N LYS A 87 -10.36 14.07 5.80
CA LYS A 87 -10.28 15.07 6.87
C LYS A 87 -10.13 14.43 8.26
N GLN A 88 -10.89 13.38 8.55
CA GLN A 88 -10.83 12.67 9.84
C GLN A 88 -9.49 11.98 10.07
N SER A 89 -8.90 11.41 9.03
CA SER A 89 -7.63 10.67 9.12
C SER A 89 -6.38 11.57 9.07
N LEU A 90 -6.51 12.82 8.64
CA LEU A 90 -5.38 13.72 8.42
C LEU A 90 -4.47 13.91 9.65
N PRO A 91 -4.97 14.13 10.88
CA PRO A 91 -4.13 14.24 12.07
C PRO A 91 -3.31 12.97 12.32
N ILE A 92 -3.94 11.80 12.18
CA ILE A 92 -3.26 10.50 12.35
C ILE A 92 -2.19 10.31 11.27
N ILE A 93 -2.50 10.68 10.02
CA ILE A 93 -1.57 10.62 8.90
C ILE A 93 -0.34 11.48 9.18
N ILE A 94 -0.52 12.72 9.62
CA ILE A 94 0.59 13.63 9.93
C ILE A 94 1.47 13.06 11.05
N CYS A 95 0.86 12.56 12.12
CA CYS A 95 1.60 11.97 13.25
C CYS A 95 2.35 10.70 12.83
N THR A 96 1.75 9.81 12.05
CA THR A 96 2.40 8.57 11.59
C THR A 96 3.54 8.86 10.61
N ILE A 97 3.39 9.82 9.70
CA ILE A 97 4.47 10.29 8.82
C ILE A 97 5.62 10.86 9.63
N GLY A 98 5.33 11.78 10.55
CA GLY A 98 6.34 12.40 11.42
C GLY A 98 7.09 11.36 12.24
N THR A 99 6.38 10.39 12.83
CA THR A 99 6.97 9.30 13.62
C THR A 99 7.94 8.47 12.79
N SER A 100 7.55 8.04 11.58
CA SER A 100 8.43 7.25 10.72
C SER A 100 9.71 7.99 10.36
N LEU A 101 9.58 9.24 9.92
CA LEU A 101 10.73 10.06 9.54
C LEU A 101 11.65 10.33 10.73
N LEU A 102 11.08 10.59 11.91
CA LEU A 102 11.83 10.82 13.14
C LEU A 102 12.59 9.56 13.57
N ILE A 103 11.94 8.41 13.58
CA ILE A 103 12.56 7.10 13.90
C ILE A 103 13.69 6.83 12.92
N ALA A 104 13.47 6.99 11.63
CA ALA A 104 14.49 6.77 10.62
C ALA A 104 15.70 7.70 10.81
N TRP A 105 15.46 8.98 11.13
CA TRP A 105 16.53 9.94 11.40
C TRP A 105 17.33 9.62 12.66
N ILE A 106 16.68 9.25 13.78
CA ILE A 106 17.34 8.86 15.03
C ILE A 106 18.18 7.60 14.82
N LEU A 107 17.54 6.54 14.30
CA LEU A 107 18.20 5.24 14.14
C LEU A 107 19.31 5.24 13.09
N ARG A 108 19.23 6.11 12.09
CA ARG A 108 20.37 6.36 11.19
C ARG A 108 21.64 6.71 11.98
N LYS A 109 21.52 7.61 12.95
CA LYS A 109 22.67 8.05 13.76
C LYS A 109 23.13 6.96 14.73
N VAL A 110 22.20 6.31 15.41
CA VAL A 110 22.50 5.29 16.43
C VAL A 110 23.08 4.02 15.81
N MET A 111 22.46 3.52 14.72
CA MET A 111 22.85 2.27 14.08
C MET A 111 23.89 2.42 12.97
N LYS A 112 24.27 3.68 12.64
CA LYS A 112 25.17 4.01 11.53
C LYS A 112 24.72 3.37 10.20
N VAL A 113 23.41 3.49 9.88
CA VAL A 113 22.84 3.08 8.60
C VAL A 113 23.20 4.14 7.55
N PRO A 114 23.49 3.75 6.28
CA PRO A 114 23.73 4.70 5.20
C PRO A 114 22.59 5.73 5.08
N ALA A 115 22.95 6.96 4.70
CA ALA A 115 22.02 8.07 4.70
C ALA A 115 20.83 7.84 3.79
N ASN A 116 21.11 7.45 2.55
CA ASN A 116 20.09 7.24 1.52
C ASN A 116 19.19 6.05 1.89
N THR A 117 19.75 4.92 2.30
CA THR A 117 18.95 3.76 2.78
C THR A 117 18.00 4.15 3.90
N SER A 118 18.48 4.92 4.89
CA SER A 118 17.64 5.38 5.99
C SER A 118 16.54 6.32 5.55
N ILE A 119 16.83 7.28 4.66
CA ILE A 119 15.83 8.18 4.09
C ILE A 119 14.79 7.38 3.30
N LEU A 120 15.23 6.45 2.45
CA LEU A 120 14.33 5.62 1.64
C LEU A 120 13.42 4.74 2.49
N VAL A 121 13.95 4.08 3.54
CA VAL A 121 13.14 3.28 4.46
C VAL A 121 12.17 4.17 5.24
N GLY A 122 12.62 5.33 5.73
CA GLY A 122 11.77 6.28 6.45
C GLY A 122 10.64 6.84 5.60
N VAL A 123 10.94 7.27 4.38
CA VAL A 123 9.95 7.79 3.42
C VAL A 123 9.02 6.68 2.93
N GLY A 124 9.56 5.50 2.61
CA GLY A 124 8.77 4.33 2.23
C GLY A 124 7.79 3.92 3.32
N SER A 125 8.23 3.84 4.57
CA SER A 125 7.37 3.56 5.73
C SER A 125 6.35 4.67 5.97
N SER A 126 6.71 5.93 5.73
CA SER A 126 5.86 7.07 6.06
C SER A 126 4.73 7.33 5.08
N ILE A 127 4.82 6.91 3.81
CA ILE A 127 3.87 7.31 2.76
C ILE A 127 3.17 6.08 2.15
N CYS A 128 3.76 5.51 1.09
CA CYS A 128 3.13 4.47 0.27
C CYS A 128 4.09 3.36 -0.18
N GLY A 129 5.12 3.10 0.60
CA GLY A 129 6.05 2.01 0.33
C GLY A 129 6.94 2.27 -0.88
N GLY A 130 6.96 1.31 -1.80
CA GLY A 130 7.84 1.32 -2.96
C GLY A 130 7.66 2.52 -3.89
N SER A 131 6.44 3.05 -4.03
CA SER A 131 6.20 4.24 -4.86
C SER A 131 6.87 5.48 -4.30
N ALA A 132 6.86 5.65 -2.97
CA ALA A 132 7.54 6.76 -2.30
C ALA A 132 9.06 6.61 -2.41
N ILE A 133 9.60 5.41 -2.30
CA ILE A 133 11.01 5.11 -2.52
C ILE A 133 11.41 5.46 -3.95
N ALA A 134 10.66 4.98 -4.95
CA ALA A 134 10.94 5.22 -6.36
C ALA A 134 10.91 6.72 -6.75
N ALA A 135 10.02 7.50 -6.11
CA ALA A 135 9.97 8.94 -6.33
C ALA A 135 11.08 9.70 -5.60
N THR A 136 11.54 9.19 -4.46
CA THR A 136 12.55 9.83 -3.63
C THR A 136 13.98 9.51 -4.07
N ALA A 137 14.22 8.29 -4.55
CA ALA A 137 15.55 7.81 -4.94
C ALA A 137 16.29 8.76 -5.90
N PRO A 138 15.70 9.21 -7.02
CA PRO A 138 16.38 10.15 -7.93
C PRO A 138 16.58 11.55 -7.32
N VAL A 139 15.79 11.92 -6.31
CA VAL A 139 15.91 13.22 -5.62
C VAL A 139 17.12 13.25 -4.70
N ILE A 140 17.47 12.09 -4.11
CA ILE A 140 18.59 11.99 -3.17
C ILE A 140 19.84 11.33 -3.79
N ASP A 141 19.80 11.08 -5.11
CA ASP A 141 20.86 10.37 -5.86
C ASP A 141 21.22 9.02 -5.21
N ALA A 142 20.19 8.25 -4.81
CA ALA A 142 20.38 6.92 -4.24
C ALA A 142 20.74 5.93 -5.33
N ASP A 143 21.66 5.01 -5.02
CA ASP A 143 22.02 3.93 -5.93
C ASP A 143 21.00 2.79 -5.96
N ASP A 144 21.09 1.92 -6.98
CA ASP A 144 20.15 0.82 -7.20
C ASP A 144 20.14 -0.19 -6.06
N ASP A 145 21.27 -0.41 -5.37
CA ASP A 145 21.37 -1.34 -4.24
C ASP A 145 20.66 -0.76 -3.00
N GLU A 146 20.83 0.52 -2.71
CA GLU A 146 20.11 1.22 -1.63
C GLU A 146 18.60 1.20 -1.86
N VAL A 147 18.17 1.43 -3.11
CA VAL A 147 16.75 1.38 -3.51
C VAL A 147 16.19 -0.04 -3.37
N ALA A 148 16.90 -1.04 -3.88
CA ALA A 148 16.47 -2.44 -3.79
C ALA A 148 16.38 -2.92 -2.33
N GLN A 149 17.33 -2.51 -1.50
CA GLN A 149 17.35 -2.83 -0.07
C GLN A 149 16.14 -2.20 0.66
N ALA A 150 15.90 -0.91 0.45
CA ALA A 150 14.78 -0.21 1.07
C ALA A 150 13.43 -0.80 0.63
N ILE A 151 13.23 -1.06 -0.68
CA ILE A 151 12.02 -1.69 -1.21
C ILE A 151 11.80 -3.07 -0.57
N SER A 152 12.85 -3.88 -0.44
CA SER A 152 12.77 -5.21 0.14
C SER A 152 12.33 -5.19 1.60
N VAL A 153 12.90 -4.28 2.40
CA VAL A 153 12.52 -4.09 3.82
C VAL A 153 11.06 -3.67 3.95
N ILE A 154 10.64 -2.67 3.20
CA ILE A 154 9.26 -2.17 3.26
C ILE A 154 8.27 -3.24 2.81
N PHE A 155 8.59 -3.96 1.75
CA PHE A 155 7.74 -5.04 1.24
C PHE A 155 7.55 -6.16 2.28
N PHE A 156 8.61 -6.55 2.97
CA PHE A 156 8.58 -7.57 4.01
C PHE A 156 7.57 -7.21 5.12
N PHE A 157 7.68 -6.00 5.69
CA PHE A 157 6.75 -5.56 6.74
C PHE A 157 5.32 -5.34 6.24
N ASN A 158 5.14 -4.99 4.99
CA ASN A 158 3.82 -4.87 4.38
C ASN A 158 3.12 -6.22 4.24
N VAL A 159 3.84 -7.26 3.84
CA VAL A 159 3.29 -8.63 3.79
C VAL A 159 2.91 -9.10 5.20
N LEU A 160 3.79 -8.89 6.18
CA LEU A 160 3.47 -9.21 7.58
C LEU A 160 2.21 -8.45 8.06
N ALA A 161 2.11 -7.16 7.73
CA ALA A 161 0.94 -6.37 8.10
C ALA A 161 -0.35 -6.89 7.44
N ALA A 162 -0.31 -7.25 6.16
CA ALA A 162 -1.46 -7.79 5.45
C ALA A 162 -2.01 -9.05 6.11
N ILE A 163 -1.12 -9.91 6.62
CA ILE A 163 -1.48 -11.20 7.26
C ILE A 163 -1.90 -11.00 8.72
N PHE A 164 -1.09 -10.26 9.48
CA PHE A 164 -1.25 -10.24 10.95
C PHE A 164 -2.18 -9.14 11.45
N PHE A 165 -2.34 -8.02 10.75
CA PHE A 165 -3.16 -6.92 11.26
C PHE A 165 -4.64 -7.24 11.41
N PRO A 166 -5.30 -8.02 10.53
CA PRO A 166 -6.67 -8.46 10.79
C PRO A 166 -6.79 -9.30 12.08
N ILE A 167 -5.81 -10.16 12.34
CA ILE A 167 -5.77 -10.99 13.56
C ILE A 167 -5.51 -10.11 14.78
N ILE A 168 -4.51 -9.24 14.73
CA ILE A 168 -4.15 -8.30 15.78
C ILE A 168 -5.33 -7.35 16.07
N GLY A 169 -6.01 -6.86 15.04
CA GLY A 169 -7.19 -6.00 15.16
C GLY A 169 -8.29 -6.65 16.01
N LYS A 170 -8.56 -7.95 15.78
CA LYS A 170 -9.49 -8.73 16.59
C LYS A 170 -9.02 -8.83 18.05
N VAL A 171 -7.73 -9.11 18.29
CA VAL A 171 -7.16 -9.25 19.64
C VAL A 171 -7.17 -7.93 20.41
N ILE A 172 -6.91 -6.81 19.74
CA ILE A 172 -6.94 -5.45 20.33
C ILE A 172 -8.38 -5.02 20.68
N GLY A 173 -9.39 -5.63 20.00
CA GLY A 173 -10.80 -5.35 20.26
C GLY A 173 -11.33 -4.19 19.41
N PHE A 174 -10.91 -4.08 18.16
CA PHE A 174 -11.59 -3.19 17.21
C PHE A 174 -13.05 -3.60 17.04
N ASP A 175 -13.92 -2.61 16.82
CA ASP A 175 -15.33 -2.84 16.53
C ASP A 175 -15.48 -3.74 15.29
N THR A 176 -16.22 -4.82 15.46
CA THR A 176 -16.47 -5.82 14.43
C THR A 176 -17.80 -5.62 13.70
N ALA A 177 -18.64 -4.71 14.21
CA ALA A 177 -19.90 -4.32 13.57
C ALA A 177 -19.73 -3.18 12.56
N SER A 178 -18.59 -2.49 12.60
CA SER A 178 -18.23 -1.40 11.69
C SER A 178 -16.81 -1.57 11.15
N GLY A 179 -16.61 -1.20 9.88
CA GLY A 179 -15.30 -1.17 9.24
C GLY A 179 -14.47 0.07 9.50
N ASP A 180 -15.03 1.08 10.17
CA ASP A 180 -14.44 2.41 10.29
C ASP A 180 -13.11 2.42 11.05
N ALA A 181 -13.10 1.89 12.27
CA ALA A 181 -11.92 1.94 13.14
C ALA A 181 -10.76 1.13 12.56
N PHE A 182 -11.00 -0.11 12.14
CA PHE A 182 -9.97 -0.94 11.51
C PHE A 182 -9.54 -0.38 10.15
N GLY A 183 -10.45 0.23 9.39
CA GLY A 183 -10.16 0.89 8.12
C GLY A 183 -9.19 2.06 8.27
N ILE A 184 -9.40 2.94 9.26
CA ILE A 184 -8.47 4.03 9.59
C ILE A 184 -7.11 3.46 10.03
N PHE A 185 -7.11 2.44 10.89
CA PHE A 185 -5.89 1.78 11.34
C PHE A 185 -5.11 1.18 10.18
N ALA A 186 -5.73 0.36 9.35
CA ALA A 186 -5.08 -0.27 8.20
C ALA A 186 -4.53 0.77 7.21
N GLY A 187 -5.30 1.83 6.90
CA GLY A 187 -4.88 2.90 6.00
C GLY A 187 -3.71 3.74 6.51
N THR A 188 -3.58 3.90 7.83
CA THR A 188 -2.51 4.72 8.46
C THR A 188 -1.32 3.90 8.94
N ALA A 189 -1.47 2.63 9.31
CA ALA A 189 -0.40 1.79 9.86
C ALA A 189 0.30 0.93 8.80
N ILE A 190 -0.38 0.52 7.73
CA ILE A 190 0.22 -0.26 6.64
C ILE A 190 0.78 0.69 5.59
N ASN A 191 1.99 0.40 5.08
CA ASN A 191 2.70 1.36 4.22
C ASN A 191 2.31 1.28 2.74
N ASP A 192 1.94 0.12 2.24
CA ASP A 192 1.66 -0.12 0.82
C ASP A 192 0.16 -0.31 0.57
N THR A 193 -0.34 0.21 -0.56
CA THR A 193 -1.75 0.14 -0.93
C THR A 193 -2.24 -1.30 -1.11
N SER A 194 -1.40 -2.19 -1.66
CA SER A 194 -1.75 -3.60 -1.86
C SER A 194 -2.02 -4.31 -0.54
N SER A 195 -1.16 -4.11 0.43
CA SER A 195 -1.27 -4.70 1.77
C SER A 195 -2.41 -4.10 2.57
N VAL A 196 -2.69 -2.80 2.40
CA VAL A 196 -3.89 -2.16 2.96
C VAL A 196 -5.15 -2.81 2.42
N THR A 197 -5.24 -2.97 1.08
CA THR A 197 -6.42 -3.59 0.46
C THR A 197 -6.60 -5.05 0.88
N ALA A 198 -5.50 -5.80 1.01
CA ALA A 198 -5.52 -7.17 1.48
C ALA A 198 -6.05 -7.27 2.93
N ALA A 199 -5.46 -6.50 3.85
CA ALA A 199 -5.86 -6.50 5.26
C ALA A 199 -7.31 -6.06 5.44
N ALA A 200 -7.72 -4.98 4.79
CA ALA A 200 -9.07 -4.43 4.89
C ALA A 200 -10.14 -5.35 4.26
N SER A 201 -9.85 -5.92 3.09
CA SER A 201 -10.75 -6.90 2.46
C SER A 201 -10.88 -8.19 3.28
N THR A 202 -9.81 -8.59 3.97
CA THR A 202 -9.85 -9.72 4.89
C THR A 202 -10.72 -9.40 6.11
N TRP A 203 -10.59 -8.21 6.70
CA TRP A 203 -11.45 -7.76 7.80
C TRP A 203 -12.93 -7.75 7.39
N ASP A 204 -13.24 -7.18 6.21
CA ASP A 204 -14.59 -7.21 5.65
C ASP A 204 -15.13 -8.64 5.49
N SER A 205 -14.28 -9.57 5.03
CA SER A 205 -14.64 -10.98 4.89
C SER A 205 -14.86 -11.68 6.23
N MET A 206 -14.04 -11.37 7.25
CA MET A 206 -14.16 -11.96 8.59
C MET A 206 -15.48 -11.59 9.28
N TRP A 207 -15.96 -10.37 9.06
CA TRP A 207 -17.09 -9.80 9.79
C TRP A 207 -18.31 -9.49 8.92
N ASN A 208 -18.30 -9.92 7.64
CA ASN A 208 -19.38 -9.69 6.67
C ASN A 208 -19.75 -8.20 6.47
N LEU A 209 -18.77 -7.31 6.50
CA LEU A 209 -18.95 -5.86 6.35
C LEU A 209 -19.04 -5.40 4.88
N GLY A 210 -19.12 -6.33 3.95
CA GLY A 210 -19.22 -6.01 2.52
C GLY A 210 -17.94 -5.42 1.96
N SER A 211 -17.81 -4.11 1.92
CA SER A 211 -16.60 -3.39 1.48
C SER A 211 -16.37 -2.13 2.34
N GLU A 212 -16.94 -2.05 3.50
CA GLU A 212 -16.90 -0.86 4.34
C GLU A 212 -15.48 -0.54 4.79
N THR A 213 -14.80 -1.53 5.36
CA THR A 213 -13.40 -1.42 5.79
C THR A 213 -12.48 -1.12 4.62
N LEU A 214 -12.67 -1.82 3.50
CA LEU A 214 -11.87 -1.64 2.29
C LEU A 214 -11.98 -0.21 1.76
N ASN A 215 -13.20 0.31 1.64
CA ASN A 215 -13.45 1.68 1.19
C ASN A 215 -12.78 2.71 2.11
N LYS A 216 -12.95 2.56 3.42
CA LYS A 216 -12.35 3.45 4.41
C LYS A 216 -10.81 3.41 4.36
N ALA A 217 -10.23 2.22 4.43
CA ALA A 217 -8.78 2.02 4.43
C ALA A 217 -8.10 2.55 3.16
N VAL A 218 -8.69 2.28 1.99
CA VAL A 218 -8.16 2.78 0.71
C VAL A 218 -8.24 4.29 0.65
N THR A 219 -9.35 4.91 1.07
CA THR A 219 -9.48 6.38 1.09
C THR A 219 -8.42 7.03 1.99
N VAL A 220 -8.24 6.52 3.22
CA VAL A 220 -7.20 6.98 4.15
C VAL A 220 -5.82 6.82 3.52
N LYS A 221 -5.57 5.68 2.89
CA LYS A 221 -4.28 5.39 2.24
C LYS A 221 -4.00 6.30 1.07
N LEU A 222 -4.98 6.56 0.21
CA LEU A 222 -4.81 7.48 -0.93
C LEU A 222 -4.58 8.91 -0.46
N THR A 223 -5.25 9.37 0.59
CA THR A 223 -5.00 10.66 1.23
C THR A 223 -3.56 10.76 1.73
N ARG A 224 -3.06 9.71 2.43
CA ARG A 224 -1.66 9.64 2.89
C ARG A 224 -0.67 9.66 1.73
N THR A 225 -0.99 9.03 0.61
CA THR A 225 -0.12 8.97 -0.58
C THR A 225 0.13 10.34 -1.19
N LEU A 226 -0.79 11.30 -1.05
CA LEU A 226 -0.58 12.67 -1.51
C LEU A 226 0.57 13.38 -0.79
N ALA A 227 0.97 12.93 0.40
CA ALA A 227 2.13 13.45 1.12
C ALA A 227 3.48 13.23 0.39
N ILE A 228 3.51 12.40 -0.65
CA ILE A 228 4.69 12.22 -1.51
C ILE A 228 5.13 13.56 -2.11
N ILE A 229 4.16 14.42 -2.49
CA ILE A 229 4.45 15.71 -3.13
C ILE A 229 5.22 16.64 -2.20
N PRO A 230 4.70 17.03 -1.01
CA PRO A 230 5.42 17.95 -0.12
C PRO A 230 6.74 17.35 0.38
N ILE A 231 6.80 16.05 0.66
CA ILE A 231 8.02 15.41 1.18
C ILE A 231 9.13 15.39 0.12
N THR A 232 8.83 15.01 -1.11
CA THR A 232 9.82 15.01 -2.20
C THR A 232 10.27 16.43 -2.56
N LEU A 233 9.37 17.42 -2.49
CA LEU A 233 9.74 18.84 -2.68
C LEU A 233 10.70 19.35 -1.59
N VAL A 234 10.42 19.02 -0.32
CA VAL A 234 11.32 19.39 0.80
C VAL A 234 12.68 18.73 0.63
N LEU A 235 12.74 17.44 0.30
CA LEU A 235 14.00 16.73 0.05
C LEU A 235 14.77 17.33 -1.14
N ALA A 236 14.08 17.65 -2.24
CA ALA A 236 14.68 18.31 -3.39
C ALA A 236 15.26 19.68 -3.02
N ALA A 237 14.53 20.49 -2.23
CA ALA A 237 15.00 21.79 -1.76
C ALA A 237 16.23 21.66 -0.83
N VAL A 238 16.24 20.67 0.05
CA VAL A 238 17.40 20.39 0.93
C VAL A 238 18.62 19.99 0.10
N ARG A 239 18.45 19.09 -0.89
CA ARG A 239 19.54 18.67 -1.78
C ARG A 239 20.05 19.82 -2.63
N ALA A 240 19.16 20.65 -3.21
CA ALA A 240 19.56 21.83 -3.97
C ALA A 240 20.40 22.80 -3.14
N ARG A 241 20.04 23.03 -1.85
CA ARG A 241 20.82 23.86 -0.95
C ARG A 241 22.21 23.27 -0.62
N GLN A 242 22.27 21.94 -0.50
CA GLN A 242 23.55 21.24 -0.26
C GLN A 242 24.46 21.31 -1.50
N ALA A 243 23.90 21.07 -2.69
CA ALA A 243 24.61 21.14 -3.95
C ALA A 243 25.13 22.56 -4.26
N ALA A 244 24.34 23.60 -3.96
CA ALA A 244 24.76 24.98 -4.10
C ALA A 244 25.98 25.36 -3.23
N LYS A 245 26.18 24.63 -2.11
CA LYS A 245 27.36 24.79 -1.26
C LYS A 245 28.61 24.02 -1.77
N THR A 246 28.40 23.03 -2.65
CA THR A 246 29.46 22.10 -3.11
C THR A 246 29.73 22.20 -4.62
N GLU A 247 29.08 23.15 -5.34
CA GLU A 247 29.18 23.36 -6.82
C GLU A 247 28.82 22.12 -7.67
N GLN A 248 28.05 21.18 -7.12
CA GLN A 248 27.61 20.00 -7.85
C GLN A 248 26.25 20.20 -8.56
N LYS A 249 26.14 19.72 -9.81
CA LYS A 249 24.88 19.73 -10.57
C LYS A 249 23.88 18.72 -9.99
N THR A 250 22.63 19.13 -9.71
CA THR A 250 21.54 18.26 -9.31
C THR A 250 20.67 17.87 -10.48
N ASN A 251 20.22 16.60 -10.51
CA ASN A 251 19.23 16.14 -11.48
C ASN A 251 17.86 16.79 -11.20
N GLY A 252 17.19 17.29 -12.23
CA GLY A 252 15.90 17.96 -12.12
C GLY A 252 14.78 17.04 -11.65
N PHE A 253 14.08 17.41 -10.56
CA PHE A 253 12.90 16.71 -10.05
C PHE A 253 11.69 16.96 -10.95
N SER A 254 10.95 15.89 -11.32
CA SER A 254 9.71 15.96 -12.11
C SER A 254 8.49 15.58 -11.28
N LEU A 255 7.69 16.57 -10.87
CA LEU A 255 6.41 16.39 -10.18
C LEU A 255 5.45 15.45 -10.92
N LYS A 256 5.43 15.52 -12.27
CA LYS A 256 4.55 14.69 -13.09
C LYS A 256 4.85 13.19 -12.98
N LYS A 257 6.12 12.82 -12.75
CA LYS A 257 6.53 11.42 -12.55
C LYS A 257 6.24 10.92 -11.13
N ALA A 258 6.16 11.82 -10.15
CA ALA A 258 5.90 11.48 -8.76
C ALA A 258 4.42 11.28 -8.45
N PHE A 259 3.50 11.86 -9.24
CA PHE A 259 2.05 11.78 -8.98
C PHE A 259 1.45 10.47 -9.47
N PRO A 260 0.83 9.65 -8.58
CA PRO A 260 0.21 8.39 -8.97
C PRO A 260 -1.14 8.62 -9.66
N MET A 261 -1.18 8.53 -10.99
CA MET A 261 -2.35 8.84 -11.82
C MET A 261 -3.61 8.04 -11.47
N PHE A 262 -3.48 6.83 -10.92
CA PHE A 262 -4.62 6.02 -10.51
C PHE A 262 -5.45 6.67 -9.37
N ILE A 263 -4.84 7.55 -8.55
CA ILE A 263 -5.56 8.34 -7.54
C ILE A 263 -6.52 9.31 -8.21
N LEU A 264 -6.06 9.99 -9.27
CA LEU A 264 -6.92 10.88 -10.05
C LEU A 264 -8.11 10.11 -10.66
N TYR A 265 -7.85 8.93 -11.24
CA TYR A 265 -8.92 8.09 -11.81
C TYR A 265 -9.89 7.57 -10.74
N PHE A 266 -9.41 7.23 -9.54
CA PHE A 266 -10.25 6.88 -8.40
C PHE A 266 -11.19 8.03 -8.02
N VAL A 267 -10.67 9.26 -7.92
CA VAL A 267 -11.48 10.45 -7.61
C VAL A 267 -12.50 10.72 -8.73
N ILE A 268 -12.10 10.63 -10.00
CA ILE A 268 -13.02 10.78 -11.15
C ILE A 268 -14.14 9.73 -11.08
N ALA A 269 -13.83 8.47 -10.83
CA ALA A 269 -14.82 7.41 -10.66
C ALA A 269 -15.82 7.73 -9.53
N SER A 270 -15.32 8.25 -8.41
CA SER A 270 -16.15 8.66 -7.27
C SER A 270 -17.02 9.88 -7.59
N ILE A 271 -16.53 10.83 -8.39
CA ILE A 271 -17.32 11.96 -8.88
C ILE A 271 -18.47 11.47 -9.78
N ILE A 272 -18.17 10.56 -10.72
CA ILE A 272 -19.18 9.95 -11.61
C ILE A 272 -20.26 9.27 -10.77
N THR A 273 -19.88 8.45 -9.80
CA THR A 273 -20.84 7.79 -8.89
C THR A 273 -21.68 8.80 -8.14
N THR A 274 -21.07 9.85 -7.59
CA THR A 274 -21.78 10.89 -6.84
C THR A 274 -22.82 11.59 -7.72
N ILE A 275 -22.46 11.94 -8.95
CA ILE A 275 -23.37 12.57 -9.93
C ILE A 275 -24.49 11.60 -10.30
N CYS A 276 -24.19 10.34 -10.62
CA CYS A 276 -25.20 9.36 -10.97
C CYS A 276 -26.23 9.16 -9.84
N ILE A 277 -25.76 9.03 -8.58
CA ILE A 277 -26.65 8.88 -7.42
C ILE A 277 -27.49 10.14 -7.22
N SER A 278 -26.93 11.34 -7.39
CA SER A 278 -27.68 12.59 -7.27
C SER A 278 -28.75 12.77 -8.37
N LEU A 279 -28.60 12.11 -9.50
CA LEU A 279 -29.57 12.03 -10.59
C LEU A 279 -30.59 10.90 -10.41
N GLY A 280 -30.58 10.20 -9.28
CA GLY A 280 -31.55 9.14 -8.95
C GLY A 280 -31.16 7.72 -9.44
N VAL A 281 -29.94 7.52 -9.92
CA VAL A 281 -29.45 6.17 -10.29
C VAL A 281 -29.22 5.36 -9.02
N ASN A 282 -29.77 4.12 -8.97
CA ASN A 282 -29.55 3.23 -7.84
C ASN A 282 -28.05 2.86 -7.72
N ALA A 283 -27.51 2.93 -6.49
CA ALA A 283 -26.14 2.56 -6.19
C ALA A 283 -25.78 1.09 -6.55
N ASP A 284 -26.79 0.21 -6.62
CA ASP A 284 -26.63 -1.20 -6.99
C ASP A 284 -26.09 -1.41 -8.42
N VAL A 285 -26.29 -0.42 -9.31
CA VAL A 285 -25.70 -0.44 -10.67
C VAL A 285 -24.17 -0.57 -10.63
N PHE A 286 -23.54 -0.09 -9.57
CA PHE A 286 -22.08 -0.16 -9.38
C PHE A 286 -21.60 -1.43 -8.65
N ALA A 287 -22.52 -2.28 -8.15
CA ALA A 287 -22.17 -3.51 -7.43
C ALA A 287 -21.26 -4.47 -8.23
N PRO A 288 -21.49 -4.73 -9.54
CA PRO A 288 -20.60 -5.57 -10.33
C PRO A 288 -19.17 -5.04 -10.41
N LEU A 289 -18.98 -3.71 -10.45
CA LEU A 289 -17.66 -3.09 -10.49
C LEU A 289 -16.92 -3.26 -9.16
N LYS A 290 -17.64 -3.22 -8.03
CA LYS A 290 -17.09 -3.50 -6.70
C LYS A 290 -16.63 -4.96 -6.58
N GLU A 291 -17.44 -5.90 -7.03
CA GLU A 291 -17.10 -7.34 -7.02
C GLU A 291 -15.89 -7.62 -7.93
N LEU A 292 -15.83 -7.01 -9.10
CA LEU A 292 -14.69 -7.11 -10.00
C LEU A 292 -13.43 -6.51 -9.35
N SER A 293 -13.56 -5.39 -8.63
CA SER A 293 -12.46 -4.79 -7.86
C SER A 293 -11.91 -5.77 -6.83
N LYS A 294 -12.78 -6.44 -6.04
CA LYS A 294 -12.36 -7.45 -5.05
C LYS A 294 -11.61 -8.61 -5.70
N PHE A 295 -12.10 -9.12 -6.82
CA PHE A 295 -11.42 -10.19 -7.56
C PHE A 295 -10.05 -9.73 -8.09
N PHE A 296 -9.96 -8.51 -8.62
CA PHE A 296 -8.69 -7.95 -9.08
C PHE A 296 -7.69 -7.72 -7.94
N ILE A 297 -8.17 -7.41 -6.72
CA ILE A 297 -7.30 -7.37 -5.52
C ILE A 297 -6.70 -8.75 -5.27
N ILE A 298 -7.49 -9.82 -5.28
CA ILE A 298 -7.01 -11.19 -5.08
C ILE A 298 -5.98 -11.57 -6.16
N MET A 299 -6.26 -11.24 -7.42
CA MET A 299 -5.35 -11.49 -8.54
C MET A 299 -4.04 -10.71 -8.41
N ALA A 300 -4.11 -9.46 -7.92
CA ALA A 300 -2.92 -8.67 -7.65
C ALA A 300 -2.11 -9.23 -6.46
N MET A 301 -2.78 -9.76 -5.42
CA MET A 301 -2.12 -10.42 -4.28
C MET A 301 -1.40 -11.69 -4.71
N ALA A 302 -1.99 -12.49 -5.60
CA ALA A 302 -1.33 -13.62 -6.23
C ALA A 302 -0.03 -13.18 -6.92
N ALA A 303 -0.10 -12.15 -7.78
CA ALA A 303 1.07 -11.62 -8.45
C ALA A 303 2.16 -11.09 -7.49
N ILE A 304 1.75 -10.45 -6.38
CA ILE A 304 2.66 -9.94 -5.35
C ILE A 304 3.34 -11.10 -4.61
N GLY A 305 2.58 -12.14 -4.24
CA GLY A 305 3.13 -13.35 -3.63
C GLY A 305 4.19 -14.00 -4.51
N LEU A 306 3.90 -14.19 -5.81
CA LEU A 306 4.85 -14.72 -6.78
C LEU A 306 6.12 -13.87 -6.93
N ASN A 307 6.01 -12.55 -6.83
CA ASN A 307 7.15 -11.64 -6.91
C ASN A 307 7.96 -11.57 -5.61
N SER A 308 7.44 -12.12 -4.50
CA SER A 308 8.10 -12.08 -3.20
C SER A 308 9.26 -13.07 -3.14
N ASN A 309 10.45 -12.59 -2.84
CA ASN A 309 11.61 -13.44 -2.59
C ASN A 309 12.03 -13.35 -1.12
N VAL A 310 11.39 -14.17 -0.28
CA VAL A 310 11.59 -14.18 1.17
C VAL A 310 13.06 -14.46 1.54
N ILE A 311 13.75 -15.33 0.78
CA ILE A 311 15.15 -15.66 1.04
C ILE A 311 16.04 -14.44 0.79
N LYS A 312 15.78 -13.71 -0.29
CA LYS A 312 16.51 -12.48 -0.61
C LYS A 312 16.27 -11.41 0.45
N LEU A 313 15.02 -11.29 0.94
CA LEU A 313 14.64 -10.36 2.00
C LEU A 313 15.43 -10.61 3.29
N ILE A 314 15.54 -11.87 3.73
CA ILE A 314 16.28 -12.23 4.94
C ILE A 314 17.79 -11.95 4.78
N LYS A 315 18.33 -12.13 3.57
CA LYS A 315 19.75 -11.89 3.25
C LYS A 315 20.12 -10.40 3.11
N THR A 316 19.15 -9.49 3.04
CA THR A 316 19.38 -8.04 2.78
C THR A 316 20.14 -7.30 3.91
N GLY A 317 20.31 -7.92 5.07
CA GLY A 317 21.12 -7.38 6.16
C GLY A 317 20.30 -6.85 7.36
N GLY A 318 20.85 -7.06 8.57
CA GLY A 318 20.11 -6.84 9.83
C GLY A 318 19.75 -5.39 10.15
N LYS A 319 20.63 -4.41 9.86
CA LYS A 319 20.41 -2.99 10.24
C LYS A 319 19.23 -2.33 9.52
N PRO A 320 19.08 -2.43 8.17
CA PRO A 320 17.93 -1.88 7.47
C PRO A 320 16.60 -2.57 7.85
N ILE A 321 16.63 -3.88 8.12
CA ILE A 321 15.46 -4.62 8.58
C ILE A 321 15.03 -4.12 9.96
N LEU A 322 15.99 -3.96 10.89
CA LEU A 322 15.69 -3.43 12.22
C LEU A 322 15.16 -1.98 12.15
N LEU A 323 15.73 -1.14 11.28
CA LEU A 323 15.23 0.21 11.02
C LEU A 323 13.76 0.16 10.54
N GLY A 324 13.46 -0.68 9.56
CA GLY A 324 12.11 -0.89 9.04
C GLY A 324 11.14 -1.40 10.11
N ALA A 325 11.58 -2.37 10.94
CA ALA A 325 10.80 -2.87 12.07
C ALA A 325 10.44 -1.77 13.06
N CYS A 326 11.40 -0.95 13.45
CA CYS A 326 11.15 0.17 14.37
C CYS A 326 10.21 1.22 13.78
N CYS A 327 10.35 1.56 12.50
CA CYS A 327 9.40 2.44 11.80
C CYS A 327 8.00 1.82 11.78
N TRP A 328 7.87 0.55 11.43
CA TRP A 328 6.60 -0.17 11.34
C TRP A 328 5.90 -0.26 12.70
N ILE A 329 6.62 -0.65 13.76
CA ILE A 329 6.09 -0.69 15.14
C ILE A 329 5.70 0.72 15.59
N GLY A 330 6.55 1.72 15.37
CA GLY A 330 6.29 3.10 15.77
C GLY A 330 5.03 3.67 15.11
N ILE A 331 4.86 3.47 13.80
CA ILE A 331 3.66 3.89 13.06
C ILE A 331 2.42 3.18 13.59
N THR A 332 2.52 1.86 13.83
CA THR A 332 1.43 1.04 14.36
C THR A 332 0.96 1.55 15.72
N LEU A 333 1.90 1.77 16.64
CA LEU A 333 1.60 2.28 17.98
C LEU A 333 0.99 3.69 17.94
N VAL A 334 1.57 4.60 17.15
CA VAL A 334 1.04 5.97 17.01
C VAL A 334 -0.33 5.97 16.36
N SER A 335 -0.57 5.13 15.35
CA SER A 335 -1.90 4.99 14.75
C SER A 335 -2.95 4.55 15.77
N LEU A 336 -2.65 3.55 16.60
CA LEU A 336 -3.53 3.08 17.66
C LEU A 336 -3.77 4.12 18.75
N LEU A 337 -2.71 4.80 19.21
CA LEU A 337 -2.82 5.84 20.23
C LEU A 337 -3.67 7.01 19.74
N MET A 338 -3.40 7.52 18.54
CA MET A 338 -4.13 8.64 17.96
C MET A 338 -5.63 8.32 17.77
N GLN A 339 -5.97 7.09 17.40
CA GLN A 339 -7.37 6.68 17.29
C GLN A 339 -8.06 6.64 18.65
N ARG A 340 -7.39 6.16 19.70
CA ARG A 340 -7.93 6.20 21.06
C ARG A 340 -8.17 7.64 21.53
N PHE A 341 -7.26 8.56 21.24
CA PHE A 341 -7.47 9.97 21.55
C PHE A 341 -8.60 10.59 20.74
N ALA A 342 -8.69 10.28 19.44
CA ALA A 342 -9.78 10.76 18.60
C ALA A 342 -11.16 10.22 19.00
N SER A 343 -11.23 8.98 19.53
CA SER A 343 -12.47 8.40 20.05
C SER A 343 -12.82 8.89 21.47
N ALA A 344 -11.86 9.45 22.20
CA ALA A 344 -12.08 10.01 23.54
C ALA A 344 -12.47 11.50 23.54
N THR A 345 -12.38 12.17 22.38
CA THR A 345 -12.91 13.53 22.22
C THR A 345 -14.35 13.43 21.72
N PRO A 346 -15.34 13.99 22.46
CA PRO A 346 -16.76 13.94 22.11
C PRO A 346 -17.10 14.64 20.79
#